data_02dbcb747991a2785e10bcaab1b52377
#
_entry.id   02dbcb747991a2785e10bcaab1b52377
#
_cell.length_a   1.000
_cell.length_b   1.000
_cell.length_c   1.000
_cell.angle_alpha   90.00
_cell.angle_beta   90.00
_cell.angle_gamma   90.00
#
_symmetry.space_group_name_H-M   'P 1'
#
loop_
_entity.id
_entity.type
_entity.pdbx_description
1 polymer ?
#
loop_
_entity_poly.entity_id
_entity_poly.type
_entity_poly.pdbx_seq_one_letter_code
_entity_poly.pdbx_strand_id
1 'polypeptide(L)' 'MALIIQSVLIPKDKYTLVQAAQWIANNHFKVSFYGKQVDETENYYRYRQMAPSRFVKDKYITIDFKDGVKLIKGQLK' A
#
# COMPACT_ATOMS: atom_id res chain seq x y z
N MET A 1 -6.85 7.24 18.57
CA MET A 1 -5.80 6.30 18.17
C MET A 1 -5.32 6.58 16.77
N ALA A 2 -4.01 6.50 16.56
CA ALA A 2 -3.46 6.75 15.25
C ALA A 2 -3.66 5.54 14.33
N LEU A 3 -4.02 5.80 13.09
CA LEU A 3 -4.08 4.78 12.05
C LEU A 3 -2.74 4.74 11.33
N ILE A 4 -2.25 3.55 11.08
CA ILE A 4 -0.95 3.31 10.45
C ILE A 4 -1.15 2.72 9.06
N ILE A 5 -0.33 3.14 8.11
CA ILE A 5 -0.39 2.64 6.74
C ILE A 5 0.02 1.17 6.71
N GLN A 6 -0.88 0.31 6.26
CA GLN A 6 -0.60 -1.11 6.08
C GLN A 6 -0.20 -1.42 4.64
N SER A 7 -0.82 -0.77 3.67
CA SER A 7 -0.53 -0.99 2.25
C SER A 7 -0.77 0.27 1.45
N VAL A 8 -0.08 0.36 0.31
CA VAL A 8 -0.29 1.41 -0.69
C VAL A 8 -0.81 0.73 -1.95
N LEU A 9 -1.89 1.27 -2.51
CA LEU A 9 -2.53 0.76 -3.73
C LEU A 9 -2.28 1.71 -4.88
N ILE A 10 -1.56 1.24 -5.90
CA ILE A 10 -1.25 2.02 -7.11
C ILE A 10 -2.17 1.52 -8.24
N PRO A 11 -3.00 2.38 -8.84
CA PRO A 11 -3.95 1.94 -9.87
C PRO A 11 -3.23 1.50 -11.15
N LYS A 12 -3.55 0.31 -11.63
CA LYS A 12 -2.94 -0.25 -12.83
C LYS A 12 -3.31 0.50 -14.12
N ASP A 13 -4.46 1.18 -14.12
CA ASP A 13 -4.90 1.94 -15.29
C ASP A 13 -4.14 3.25 -15.47
N LYS A 14 -3.42 3.72 -14.46
CA LYS A 14 -2.67 4.98 -14.50
C LYS A 14 -1.16 4.79 -14.47
N TYR A 15 -0.68 3.64 -14.00
CA TYR A 15 0.74 3.40 -13.80
C TYR A 15 1.13 2.03 -14.33
N THR A 16 2.30 1.96 -14.99
CA THR A 16 2.93 0.68 -15.26
C THR A 16 3.59 0.16 -13.98
N LEU A 17 4.02 -1.09 -13.98
CA LEU A 17 4.72 -1.65 -12.82
C LEU A 17 5.98 -0.84 -12.46
N VAL A 18 6.75 -0.44 -13.47
CA VAL A 18 7.96 0.36 -13.24
C VAL A 18 7.61 1.73 -12.66
N GLN A 19 6.60 2.39 -13.20
CA GLN A 19 6.16 3.69 -12.69
C GLN A 19 5.63 3.58 -11.26
N ALA A 20 4.90 2.51 -10.94
CA ALA A 20 4.39 2.28 -9.61
C ALA A 20 5.54 2.14 -8.60
N ALA A 21 6.56 1.34 -8.94
CA ALA A 21 7.72 1.17 -8.07
C ALA A 21 8.47 2.50 -7.85
N GLN A 22 8.60 3.30 -8.90
CA GLN A 22 9.22 4.63 -8.80
C GLN A 22 8.43 5.56 -7.89
N TRP A 23 7.09 5.55 -8.04
CA TRP A 23 6.23 6.38 -7.19
C TRP A 23 6.37 5.99 -5.72
N ILE A 24 6.37 4.70 -5.43
CA ILE A 24 6.54 4.17 -4.07
C ILE A 24 7.87 4.62 -3.47
N ALA A 25 8.97 4.47 -4.21
CA ALA A 25 10.29 4.87 -3.74
C ALA A 25 10.38 6.40 -3.54
N ASN A 26 9.85 7.17 -4.48
CA ASN A 26 9.90 8.63 -4.43
C ASN A 26 9.10 9.20 -3.25
N ASN A 27 8.13 8.48 -2.76
CA ASN A 27 7.30 8.89 -1.62
C ASN A 27 7.74 8.22 -0.31
N HIS A 28 8.93 7.61 -0.31
CA HIS A 28 9.56 7.02 0.88
C HIS A 28 8.78 5.83 1.48
N PHE A 29 8.02 5.13 0.66
CA PHE A 29 7.39 3.88 1.05
C PHE A 29 8.28 2.69 0.70
N LYS A 30 8.02 1.56 1.34
CA LYS A 30 8.77 0.33 1.06
C LYS A 30 8.34 -0.25 -0.29
N VAL A 31 9.32 -0.53 -1.15
CA VAL A 31 9.09 -1.19 -2.44
C VAL A 31 8.99 -2.70 -2.25
N SER A 32 9.69 -3.26 -1.28
CA SER A 32 9.65 -4.69 -0.98
C SER A 32 9.36 -4.93 0.49
N PHE A 33 8.73 -6.08 0.77
CA PHE A 33 8.39 -6.48 2.13
C PHE A 33 8.65 -7.99 2.26
N TYR A 34 9.61 -8.36 3.10
CA TYR A 34 10.06 -9.74 3.27
C TYR A 34 10.37 -10.45 1.94
N GLY A 35 11.12 -9.75 1.08
CA GLY A 35 11.49 -10.29 -0.23
C GLY A 35 10.42 -10.21 -1.30
N LYS A 36 9.18 -9.90 -0.94
CA LYS A 36 8.12 -9.63 -1.92
C LYS A 36 8.12 -8.17 -2.28
N GLN A 37 8.18 -7.88 -3.58
CA GLN A 37 8.17 -6.50 -4.04
C GLN A 37 6.74 -5.94 -4.13
N VAL A 38 5.83 -6.70 -4.71
CA VAL A 38 4.47 -6.21 -4.96
C VAL A 38 3.49 -7.37 -5.04
N ASP A 39 2.28 -7.15 -4.51
CA ASP A 39 1.14 -8.03 -4.74
C ASP A 39 0.27 -7.38 -5.82
N GLU A 40 -0.01 -8.12 -6.88
CA GLU A 40 -0.92 -7.64 -7.91
C GLU A 40 -2.34 -8.08 -7.60
N THR A 41 -3.26 -7.11 -7.59
CA THR A 41 -4.68 -7.38 -7.59
C THR A 41 -5.23 -7.09 -8.98
N GLU A 42 -6.53 -7.27 -9.20
CA GLU A 42 -7.14 -7.03 -10.50
C GLU A 42 -6.91 -5.60 -11.00
N ASN A 43 -7.03 -4.62 -10.12
CA ASN A 43 -7.00 -3.19 -10.48
C ASN A 43 -5.83 -2.43 -9.89
N TYR A 44 -5.03 -3.03 -9.02
CA TYR A 44 -3.99 -2.32 -8.29
C TYR A 44 -2.70 -3.13 -8.17
N TYR A 45 -1.57 -2.39 -8.07
CA TYR A 45 -0.34 -2.92 -7.52
C TYR A 45 -0.35 -2.57 -6.04
N ARG A 46 -0.28 -3.58 -5.18
CA ARG A 46 -0.35 -3.41 -3.73
C ARG A 46 1.04 -3.56 -3.12
N TYR A 47 1.48 -2.53 -2.42
CA TYR A 47 2.78 -2.52 -1.74
C TYR A 47 2.55 -2.53 -0.24
N ARG A 48 2.84 -3.66 0.40
CA ARG A 48 2.68 -3.81 1.85
C ARG A 48 3.75 -3.02 2.58
N GLN A 49 3.34 -2.32 3.64
CA GLN A 49 4.24 -1.55 4.49
C GLN A 49 4.44 -2.20 5.85
N MET A 50 3.46 -2.96 6.34
CA MET A 50 3.55 -3.69 7.60
C MET A 50 2.76 -5.00 7.49
N ALA A 51 3.14 -5.99 8.29
CA ALA A 51 2.47 -7.27 8.30
C ALA A 51 1.02 -7.13 8.80
N PRO A 52 0.04 -7.74 8.11
CA PRO A 52 -1.36 -7.67 8.56
C PRO A 52 -1.59 -8.20 9.97
N SER A 53 -0.77 -9.15 10.41
CA SER A 53 -0.88 -9.74 11.76
C SER A 53 -0.64 -8.73 12.88
N ARG A 54 -0.04 -7.58 12.59
CA ARG A 54 0.20 -6.53 13.57
C ARG A 54 -1.00 -5.62 13.79
N PHE A 55 -2.06 -5.79 12.99
CA PHE A 55 -3.23 -4.94 13.03
C PHE A 55 -4.42 -5.64 13.66
N VAL A 56 -5.32 -4.84 14.25
CA VAL A 56 -6.60 -5.35 14.73
C VAL A 56 -7.41 -5.82 13.53
N LYS A 57 -7.93 -7.04 13.59
CA LYS A 57 -8.70 -7.63 12.50
C LYS A 57 -9.93 -6.78 12.17
N ASP A 58 -10.17 -6.60 10.88
CA ASP A 58 -11.34 -5.89 10.35
C ASP A 58 -11.42 -4.40 10.74
N LYS A 59 -10.30 -3.82 11.20
CA LYS A 59 -10.22 -2.41 11.55
C LYS A 59 -9.37 -1.66 10.54
N TYR A 60 -9.72 -1.80 9.26
CA TYR A 60 -9.03 -1.13 8.17
C TYR A 60 -9.93 -0.11 7.50
N ILE A 61 -9.34 0.98 7.04
CA ILE A 61 -10.00 1.94 6.16
C ILE A 61 -9.15 2.16 4.92
N THR A 62 -9.81 2.45 3.81
CA THR A 62 -9.14 2.84 2.58
C THR A 62 -9.38 4.31 2.35
N ILE A 63 -8.32 5.08 2.14
CA ILE A 63 -8.42 6.51 1.88
C ILE A 63 -7.77 6.85 0.56
N ASP A 64 -8.28 7.89 -0.09
CA ASP A 64 -7.61 8.48 -1.25
C ASP A 64 -6.44 9.33 -0.76
N PHE A 65 -5.30 9.17 -1.41
CA PHE A 65 -4.12 9.96 -1.07
C PHE A 65 -3.91 11.05 -2.13
N LYS A 66 -2.98 10.81 -3.05
CA LYS A 66 -2.72 11.75 -4.15
C LYS A 66 -2.41 10.96 -5.42
N ASP A 67 -2.49 11.60 -6.56
CA ASP A 67 -2.13 10.99 -7.86
C ASP A 67 -2.94 9.72 -8.18
N GLY A 68 -4.15 9.60 -7.64
CA GLY A 68 -5.00 8.43 -7.80
C GLY A 68 -4.64 7.25 -6.92
N VAL A 69 -3.59 7.39 -6.10
CA VAL A 69 -3.11 6.34 -5.20
C VAL A 69 -3.97 6.28 -3.94
N LYS A 70 -4.24 5.07 -3.47
CA LYS A 70 -5.00 4.83 -2.24
C LYS A 70 -4.11 4.23 -1.17
N LEU A 71 -4.44 4.53 0.08
CA LEU A 71 -3.76 3.95 1.24
C LEU A 71 -4.74 3.11 2.02
N ILE A 72 -4.29 1.93 2.46
CA ILE A 72 -5.01 1.12 3.44
C ILE A 72 -4.37 1.38 4.79
N LYS A 73 -5.13 1.94 5.72
CA LYS A 73 -4.69 2.18 7.08
C LYS A 73 -5.41 1.28 8.05
N GLY A 74 -4.73 0.89 9.10
CA GLY A 74 -5.30 0.05 10.15
C GLY A 74 -4.85 0.49 11.52
N GLN A 75 -5.47 -0.13 12.53
CA GLN A 75 -5.16 0.10 13.92
C GLN A 75 -4.23 -1.01 14.40
N LEU A 76 -3.09 -0.65 14.98
CA LEU A 76 -2.17 -1.62 15.56
C LEU A 76 -2.78 -2.27 16.81
N LYS A 77 -2.46 -3.54 16.97
CA LYS A 77 -2.85 -4.27 18.18
C LYS A 77 -2.20 -3.68 19.42
#